data_bef266de00c64e78ee7402ee9ab18ce0
#
_entry.id   bef266de00c64e78ee7402ee9ab18ce0
#
_cell.length_a   1.000
_cell.length_b   1.000
_cell.length_c   1.000
_cell.angle_alpha   90.00
_cell.angle_beta   90.00
_cell.angle_gamma   90.00
#
_symmetry.space_group_name_H-M   'P 1'
#
loop_
_entity.id
_entity.type
_entity.pdbx_description
1 polymer ?
#
loop_
_entity_poly.entity_id
_entity_poly.type
_entity_poly.pdbx_seq_one_letter_code
_entity_poly.pdbx_strand_id
1 'polypeptide(L)'
;MDHPHGFTPERTEKPWGYEILWAHTDRYVGKILHIEPGHILSLQYHRQKHESIYVLRGRMIFRYKDDAGAMQEREMIAGDAQQVPTGMVHQFEAIERTDVLEASTDHLGDVVRLQDRYGRA
;
A
#
# COMPACT_ATOMS: atom_id res chain seq x y z
N MET A 1 6.90 33.00 -2.53
CA MET A 1 7.00 32.83 -1.07
C MET A 1 7.62 31.48 -0.78
N ASP A 2 8.64 31.46 0.02
CA ASP A 2 9.27 30.21 0.39
C ASP A 2 8.43 29.46 1.45
N HIS A 3 8.46 28.14 1.36
CA HIS A 3 7.82 27.27 2.34
C HIS A 3 8.91 26.39 2.96
N PRO A 4 9.56 26.86 4.03
CA PRO A 4 10.59 26.06 4.70
C PRO A 4 10.02 24.67 5.03
N HIS A 5 10.79 23.62 4.72
CA HIS A 5 10.36 22.22 4.89
C HIS A 5 9.16 21.83 4.01
N GLY A 6 8.80 22.68 3.04
CA GLY A 6 7.79 22.33 2.06
C GLY A 6 8.24 21.15 1.20
N PHE A 7 7.29 20.34 0.80
CA PHE A 7 7.53 19.13 0.03
C PHE A 7 6.56 19.08 -1.15
N THR A 8 7.08 18.86 -2.36
CA THR A 8 6.25 18.69 -3.54
C THR A 8 5.97 17.19 -3.71
N PRO A 9 4.70 16.76 -3.60
CA PRO A 9 4.37 15.36 -3.76
C PRO A 9 4.80 14.82 -5.14
N GLU A 10 5.29 13.60 -5.15
CA GLU A 10 5.70 12.88 -6.35
C GLU A 10 4.63 11.88 -6.75
N ARG A 11 4.16 11.98 -7.99
CA ARG A 11 3.20 11.01 -8.53
C ARG A 11 3.93 10.01 -9.43
N THR A 12 3.69 8.72 -9.19
CA THR A 12 4.23 7.63 -9.99
C THR A 12 3.09 6.79 -10.55
N GLU A 13 3.04 6.63 -11.87
CA GLU A 13 2.05 5.76 -12.50
C GLU A 13 2.38 4.30 -12.24
N LYS A 14 1.34 3.51 -11.99
CA LYS A 14 1.43 2.08 -11.73
C LYS A 14 0.47 1.34 -12.65
N PRO A 15 0.67 0.02 -12.91
CA PRO A 15 -0.26 -0.74 -13.75
C PRO A 15 -1.70 -0.72 -13.24
N TRP A 16 -1.89 -0.55 -11.93
CA TRP A 16 -3.18 -0.59 -11.25
C TRP A 16 -3.76 0.79 -10.93
N GLY A 17 -3.06 1.86 -11.27
CA GLY A 17 -3.48 3.23 -10.95
C GLY A 17 -2.28 4.14 -10.77
N TYR A 18 -2.16 4.77 -9.61
CA TYR A 18 -1.00 5.59 -9.31
C TYR A 18 -0.76 5.68 -7.80
N GLU A 19 0.45 6.10 -7.44
CA GLU A 19 0.76 6.44 -6.06
C GLU A 19 1.28 7.87 -5.96
N ILE A 20 0.99 8.52 -4.85
CA ILE A 20 1.51 9.83 -4.51
C ILE A 20 2.37 9.71 -3.27
N LEU A 21 3.66 10.04 -3.38
CA LEU A 21 4.56 10.14 -2.25
C LEU A 21 4.44 11.58 -1.71
N TRP A 22 3.75 11.76 -0.59
CA TRP A 22 3.47 13.08 -0.03
C TRP A 22 4.28 13.40 1.24
N ALA A 23 4.94 12.40 1.83
CA ALA A 23 5.81 12.58 2.97
C ALA A 23 6.98 11.60 2.88
N HIS A 24 8.19 12.10 3.08
CA HIS A 24 9.38 11.25 3.09
C HIS A 24 10.47 11.90 3.93
N THR A 25 10.80 11.24 5.02
CA THR A 25 11.92 11.60 5.90
C THR A 25 12.70 10.33 6.22
N ASP A 26 13.80 10.45 6.93
CA ASP A 26 14.59 9.30 7.38
C ASP A 26 13.85 8.44 8.42
N ARG A 27 12.68 8.89 8.89
CA ARG A 27 11.91 8.20 9.94
C ARG A 27 10.60 7.62 9.43
N TYR A 28 9.99 8.22 8.41
CA TYR A 28 8.69 7.77 7.92
C TYR A 28 8.46 8.12 6.47
N VAL A 29 7.49 7.42 5.88
CA VAL A 29 7.00 7.64 4.53
C VAL A 29 5.48 7.74 4.58
N GLY A 30 4.92 8.67 3.82
CA GLY A 30 3.48 8.79 3.61
C GLY A 30 3.17 8.70 2.13
N LYS A 31 2.22 7.82 1.78
CA LYS A 31 1.76 7.63 0.40
C LYS A 31 0.25 7.62 0.33
N ILE A 32 -0.26 7.95 -0.85
CA ILE A 32 -1.63 7.64 -1.24
C ILE A 32 -1.54 6.69 -2.42
N LEU A 33 -2.22 5.55 -2.32
CA LEU A 33 -2.36 4.59 -3.41
C LEU A 33 -3.74 4.75 -3.99
N HIS A 34 -3.82 5.07 -5.29
CA HIS A 34 -5.09 5.15 -6.03
C HIS A 34 -5.21 3.92 -6.91
N ILE A 35 -6.15 3.04 -6.58
CA ILE A 35 -6.31 1.75 -7.24
C ILE A 35 -7.61 1.74 -8.03
N GLU A 36 -7.52 1.52 -9.33
CA GLU A 36 -8.68 1.44 -10.20
C GLU A 36 -9.48 0.17 -9.97
N PRO A 37 -10.81 0.18 -10.22
CA PRO A 37 -11.68 -0.97 -9.98
C PRO A 37 -11.17 -2.24 -10.67
N GLY A 38 -11.21 -3.35 -9.96
CA GLY A 38 -10.83 -4.66 -10.49
C GLY A 38 -9.34 -4.91 -10.57
N HIS A 39 -8.50 -3.95 -10.21
CA HIS A 39 -7.05 -4.16 -10.19
C HIS A 39 -6.59 -4.78 -8.88
N ILE A 40 -5.55 -5.59 -9.00
CA ILE A 40 -4.97 -6.32 -7.88
C ILE A 40 -3.46 -6.03 -7.83
N LEU A 41 -2.98 -5.64 -6.66
CA LEU A 41 -1.56 -5.43 -6.43
C LEU A 41 -0.85 -6.78 -6.26
N SER A 42 0.49 -6.77 -6.26
CA SER A 42 1.24 -8.01 -6.09
C SER A 42 0.98 -8.65 -4.72
N LEU A 43 1.03 -9.97 -4.69
CA LEU A 43 1.18 -10.71 -3.44
C LEU A 43 2.63 -10.55 -3.02
N GLN A 44 2.87 -9.94 -1.86
CA GLN A 44 4.18 -9.47 -1.49
C GLN A 44 4.40 -9.47 0.01
N TYR A 45 5.66 -9.32 0.43
CA TYR A 45 6.03 -9.01 1.80
C TYR A 45 7.21 -8.05 1.82
N HIS A 46 7.47 -7.47 2.99
CA HIS A 46 8.58 -6.56 3.22
C HIS A 46 9.53 -7.16 4.25
N ARG A 47 10.83 -6.97 4.04
CA ARG A 47 11.86 -7.52 4.93
C ARG A 47 12.12 -6.66 6.14
N GLN A 48 11.92 -5.35 6.01
CA GLN A 48 12.17 -4.35 7.06
C GLN A 48 10.98 -3.42 7.24
N LYS A 49 10.30 -3.08 6.15
CA LYS A 49 9.22 -2.09 6.14
C LYS A 49 8.06 -2.55 7.01
N HIS A 50 7.60 -1.65 7.87
CA HIS A 50 6.37 -1.78 8.63
C HIS A 50 5.44 -0.67 8.19
N GLU A 51 4.17 -1.00 7.90
CA GLU A 51 3.23 0.00 7.42
C GLU A 51 1.86 -0.14 8.08
N SER A 52 1.12 0.96 8.05
CA SER A 52 -0.30 1.00 8.36
C SER A 52 -1.02 1.61 7.19
N ILE A 53 -2.18 1.08 6.86
CA ILE A 53 -3.02 1.59 5.79
C ILE A 53 -4.38 2.02 6.33
N TYR A 54 -4.96 3.01 5.66
CA TYR A 54 -6.27 3.56 5.98
C TYR A 54 -7.01 3.79 4.66
N VAL A 55 -8.22 3.25 4.54
CA VAL A 55 -9.04 3.44 3.34
C VAL A 55 -9.72 4.80 3.43
N LEU A 56 -9.33 5.72 2.53
CA LEU A 56 -9.92 7.06 2.45
C LEU A 56 -11.28 7.01 1.76
N ARG A 57 -11.38 6.22 0.71
CA ARG A 57 -12.62 6.03 -0.05
C ARG A 57 -12.53 4.72 -0.82
N GLY A 58 -13.70 4.17 -1.17
CA GLY A 58 -13.79 2.97 -1.97
C GLY A 58 -13.99 1.73 -1.15
N ARG A 59 -13.67 0.60 -1.78
CA ARG A 59 -13.90 -0.72 -1.21
C ARG A 59 -12.88 -1.68 -1.80
N MET A 60 -12.18 -2.40 -0.94
CA MET A 60 -11.13 -3.32 -1.35
C MET A 60 -11.12 -4.59 -0.49
N ILE A 61 -10.46 -5.61 -1.01
CA ILE A 61 -10.14 -6.81 -0.26
C ILE A 61 -8.67 -6.76 0.14
N PHE A 62 -8.42 -6.91 1.44
CA PHE A 62 -7.08 -7.09 1.99
C PHE A 62 -6.89 -8.57 2.26
N ARG A 63 -5.94 -9.20 1.54
CA ARG A 63 -5.58 -10.60 1.77
C ARG A 63 -4.27 -10.65 2.53
N TYR A 64 -4.18 -11.59 3.47
CA TYR A 64 -2.95 -11.76 4.23
C TYR A 64 -2.79 -13.22 4.66
N LYS A 65 -1.55 -13.64 4.83
CA LYS A 65 -1.24 -14.94 5.39
C LYS A 65 -1.18 -14.80 6.91
N ASP A 66 -1.99 -15.60 7.62
CA ASP A 66 -1.99 -15.60 9.08
C ASP A 66 -0.80 -16.40 9.66
N ASP A 67 -0.68 -16.41 10.98
CA ASP A 67 0.43 -17.08 11.66
C ASP A 67 0.43 -18.60 11.45
N ALA A 68 -0.71 -19.18 11.12
CA ALA A 68 -0.83 -20.61 10.80
C ALA A 68 -0.50 -20.92 9.33
N GLY A 69 -0.20 -19.90 8.52
CA GLY A 69 0.12 -20.05 7.11
C GLY A 69 -1.08 -20.09 6.19
N ALA A 70 -2.28 -19.82 6.70
CA ALA A 70 -3.50 -19.79 5.89
C ALA A 70 -3.77 -18.38 5.36
N MET A 71 -4.24 -18.28 4.10
CA MET A 71 -4.65 -17.01 3.54
C MET A 71 -6.02 -16.61 4.06
N GLN A 72 -6.10 -15.38 4.56
CA GLN A 72 -7.31 -14.76 5.06
C GLN A 72 -7.69 -13.58 4.19
N GLU A 73 -8.98 -13.24 4.18
CA GLU A 73 -9.49 -12.06 3.48
C GLU A 73 -10.25 -11.18 4.45
N ARG A 74 -10.02 -9.87 4.32
CA ARG A 74 -10.77 -8.84 5.01
C ARG A 74 -11.28 -7.84 3.99
N GLU A 75 -12.59 -7.62 3.93
CA GLU A 75 -13.14 -6.51 3.17
C GLU A 75 -12.94 -5.23 3.96
N MET A 76 -12.40 -4.20 3.29
CA MET A 76 -12.15 -2.89 3.88
C MET A 76 -12.91 -1.82 3.11
N ILE A 77 -13.59 -0.96 3.84
CA ILE A 77 -14.32 0.20 3.31
C ILE A 77 -13.75 1.49 3.90
N ALA A 78 -14.22 2.63 3.41
CA ALA A 78 -13.77 3.94 3.90
C ALA A 78 -13.86 4.00 5.44
N GLY A 79 -12.77 4.43 6.07
CA GLY A 79 -12.64 4.50 7.52
C GLY A 79 -11.96 3.30 8.17
N ASP A 80 -11.78 2.20 7.45
CA ASP A 80 -11.09 1.03 7.99
C ASP A 80 -9.56 1.22 7.92
N ALA A 81 -8.89 0.71 8.94
CA ALA A 81 -7.43 0.73 9.03
C ALA A 81 -6.87 -0.67 9.30
N GLN A 82 -5.65 -0.91 8.85
CA GLN A 82 -4.98 -2.21 8.97
C GLN A 82 -3.48 -2.01 9.14
N GLN A 83 -2.89 -2.68 10.11
CA GLN A 83 -1.45 -2.79 10.21
C GLN A 83 -0.94 -3.91 9.30
N VAL A 84 0.20 -3.65 8.66
CA VAL A 84 0.92 -4.64 7.85
C VAL A 84 2.32 -4.76 8.44
N PRO A 85 2.51 -5.66 9.43
CA PRO A 85 3.81 -5.85 10.05
C PRO A 85 4.86 -6.36 9.07
N THR A 86 6.12 -6.11 9.39
CA THR A 86 7.25 -6.66 8.65
C THR A 86 7.09 -8.17 8.49
N GLY A 87 7.30 -8.67 7.27
CA GLY A 87 7.21 -10.09 6.94
C GLY A 87 5.81 -10.62 6.63
N MET A 88 4.76 -9.84 6.85
CA MET A 88 3.41 -10.30 6.54
C MET A 88 3.21 -10.37 5.02
N VAL A 89 2.89 -11.56 4.51
CA VAL A 89 2.50 -11.75 3.12
C VAL A 89 1.10 -11.18 2.94
N HIS A 90 0.93 -10.26 2.00
CA HIS A 90 -0.34 -9.54 1.82
C HIS A 90 -0.55 -9.10 0.39
N GLN A 91 -1.81 -8.72 0.09
CA GLN A 91 -2.23 -8.29 -1.23
C GLN A 91 -3.48 -7.41 -1.12
N PHE A 92 -3.56 -6.37 -1.96
CA PHE A 92 -4.76 -5.53 -2.07
C PHE A 92 -5.46 -5.80 -3.41
N GLU A 93 -6.77 -5.87 -3.38
CA GLU A 93 -7.60 -5.92 -4.59
C GLU A 93 -8.71 -4.91 -4.48
N ALA A 94 -8.80 -3.96 -5.42
CA ALA A 94 -9.86 -2.96 -5.43
C ALA A 94 -11.14 -3.55 -6.04
N ILE A 95 -12.23 -3.50 -5.29
CA ILE A 95 -13.57 -3.83 -5.79
C ILE A 95 -14.15 -2.61 -6.48
N GLU A 96 -14.07 -1.45 -5.83
CA GLU A 96 -14.39 -0.14 -6.39
C GLU A 96 -13.09 0.66 -6.48
N ARG A 97 -13.13 1.83 -7.13
CA ARG A 97 -12.00 2.75 -7.10
C ARG A 97 -11.68 3.08 -5.64
N THR A 98 -10.46 2.84 -5.24
CA THR A 98 -10.06 2.91 -3.83
C THR A 98 -8.84 3.81 -3.66
N ASP A 99 -8.91 4.71 -2.69
CA ASP A 99 -7.77 5.50 -2.26
C ASP A 99 -7.34 5.03 -0.87
N VAL A 100 -6.08 4.61 -0.77
CA VAL A 100 -5.49 4.10 0.46
C VAL A 100 -4.40 5.04 0.92
N LEU A 101 -4.49 5.49 2.16
CA LEU A 101 -3.43 6.25 2.81
C LEU A 101 -2.48 5.26 3.49
N GLU A 102 -1.20 5.35 3.16
CA GLU A 102 -0.16 4.53 3.76
C GLU A 102 0.77 5.38 4.61
N ALA A 103 1.05 4.93 5.81
CA ALA A 103 2.13 5.44 6.66
C ALA A 103 3.10 4.29 6.91
N SER A 104 4.38 4.50 6.65
CA SER A 104 5.36 3.43 6.79
C SER A 104 6.72 3.94 7.24
N THR A 105 7.58 2.99 7.62
CA THR A 105 9.00 3.27 7.86
C THR A 105 9.70 3.59 6.54
N ASP A 106 10.88 4.22 6.62
CA ASP A 106 11.63 4.64 5.43
C ASP A 106 12.37 3.46 4.77
N HIS A 107 11.61 2.64 4.04
CA HIS A 107 12.12 1.48 3.30
C HIS A 107 11.41 1.38 1.95
N LEU A 108 11.52 2.43 1.12
CA LEU A 108 10.75 2.58 -0.12
C LEU A 108 10.93 1.45 -1.13
N GLY A 109 12.14 0.91 -1.25
CA GLY A 109 12.42 -0.16 -2.21
C GLY A 109 12.26 -1.57 -1.67
N ASP A 110 11.83 -1.70 -0.42
CA ASP A 110 11.77 -2.98 0.27
C ASP A 110 10.49 -3.73 -0.06
N VAL A 111 10.49 -4.48 -1.14
CA VAL A 111 9.38 -5.33 -1.55
C VAL A 111 9.90 -6.63 -2.15
N VAL A 112 9.32 -7.76 -1.72
CA VAL A 112 9.52 -9.07 -2.35
C VAL A 112 8.18 -9.49 -2.93
N ARG A 113 8.09 -9.55 -4.26
CA ARG A 113 6.87 -9.95 -4.96
C ARG A 113 6.87 -11.45 -5.17
N LEU A 114 5.81 -12.11 -4.68
CA LEU A 114 5.61 -13.54 -4.84
C LEU A 114 4.78 -13.85 -6.09
N GLN A 115 3.76 -13.02 -6.36
CA GLN A 115 2.92 -13.10 -7.55
C GLN A 115 2.56 -11.68 -7.97
N ASP A 116 2.57 -11.42 -9.27
CA ASP A 116 2.20 -10.11 -9.80
C ASP A 116 1.48 -10.28 -11.14
N ARG A 117 0.23 -9.82 -11.20
CA ARG A 117 -0.60 -9.85 -12.41
C ARG A 117 0.07 -9.18 -13.60
N TYR A 118 0.91 -8.17 -13.33
CA TYR A 118 1.52 -7.32 -14.36
C TYR A 118 2.94 -7.74 -14.72
N GLY A 119 3.42 -8.86 -14.18
CA GLY A 119 4.73 -9.43 -14.50
C GLY A 119 5.94 -8.68 -13.96
N ARG A 120 5.78 -7.88 -12.91
CA ARG A 120 6.89 -7.19 -12.26
C ARG A 120 7.69 -8.16 -11.38
N ALA A 121 8.97 -7.93 -11.30
CA ALA A 121 9.85 -8.70 -10.42
C ALA A 121 9.68 -8.31 -8.95
#